data_7182173512b63d1232b69fb4645c5e2d
#
_entry.id   7182173512b63d1232b69fb4645c5e2d
#
_cell.length_a   1.000
_cell.length_b   1.000
_cell.length_c   1.000
_cell.angle_alpha   90.00
_cell.angle_beta   90.00
_cell.angle_gamma   90.00
#
_symmetry.space_group_name_H-M   'P 1'
#
loop_
_entity.id
_entity.type
_entity.pdbx_description
1 polymer ?
#
loop_
_entity_poly.entity_id
_entity_poly.type
_entity_poly.pdbx_seq_one_letter_code
_entity_poly.pdbx_strand_id
1 'polypeptide(L)'
;MVLFIHGKGGNAGEAEAYRSVFPGEEIVSFDYKSETPWDFREEVRAFIGDRSDFTLIAVSIGVFFFMSSGLSSRVKEAFFISPVSDMEALILSMMESAGVSEDELMEKGTIGELSWEYLTYVRNSREDWRVPTHVIAGSLDEVMNTVVTERVFSDVTFLEGSHHWLHTPSEMDAVRNWMRMKKT
;
A
#
# COMPACT_ATOMS: atom_id res chain seq x y z
N MET A 1 11.88 -9.47 12.36
CA MET A 1 11.24 -8.14 12.55
C MET A 1 10.17 -7.94 11.50
N VAL A 2 9.06 -7.35 11.87
CA VAL A 2 7.96 -6.98 10.96
C VAL A 2 7.88 -5.46 10.88
N LEU A 3 7.86 -4.90 9.67
CA LEU A 3 7.62 -3.48 9.42
C LEU A 3 6.15 -3.29 9.00
N PHE A 4 5.43 -2.39 9.65
CA PHE A 4 4.06 -2.03 9.31
C PHE A 4 3.99 -0.62 8.72
N ILE A 5 3.29 -0.49 7.58
CA ILE A 5 3.03 0.77 6.89
C ILE A 5 1.51 0.92 6.73
N HIS A 6 0.94 1.95 7.37
CA HIS A 6 -0.50 2.21 7.33
C HIS A 6 -0.96 2.81 5.98
N GLY A 7 -2.27 2.85 5.75
CA GLY A 7 -2.90 3.53 4.63
C GLY A 7 -3.18 5.02 4.89
N LYS A 8 -3.82 5.70 3.95
CA LYS A 8 -4.26 7.12 4.10
C LYS A 8 -5.20 7.24 5.30
N GLY A 9 -4.91 8.16 6.20
CA GLY A 9 -5.71 8.39 7.41
C GLY A 9 -5.49 7.38 8.53
N GLY A 10 -4.64 6.38 8.32
CA GLY A 10 -4.24 5.43 9.34
C GLY A 10 -3.16 5.94 10.28
N ASN A 11 -2.66 5.07 11.14
CA ASN A 11 -1.61 5.39 12.10
C ASN A 11 -0.81 4.15 12.54
N ALA A 12 0.32 4.39 13.19
CA ALA A 12 1.21 3.33 13.68
C ALA A 12 0.55 2.33 14.65
N GLY A 13 -0.47 2.74 15.39
CA GLY A 13 -1.16 1.87 16.36
C GLY A 13 -1.91 0.69 15.73
N GLU A 14 -2.24 0.77 14.44
CA GLU A 14 -2.93 -0.32 13.72
C GLU A 14 -2.09 -1.60 13.66
N ALA A 15 -0.78 -1.50 13.75
CA ALA A 15 0.13 -2.65 13.78
C ALA A 15 -0.15 -3.63 14.93
N GLU A 16 -0.73 -3.16 16.03
CA GLU A 16 -1.06 -3.99 17.18
C GLU A 16 -2.03 -5.12 16.82
N ALA A 17 -2.90 -4.89 15.83
CA ALA A 17 -3.84 -5.89 15.35
C ALA A 17 -3.16 -7.15 14.77
N TYR A 18 -1.90 -7.04 14.36
CA TYR A 18 -1.14 -8.13 13.75
C TYR A 18 -0.18 -8.84 14.70
N ARG A 19 -0.04 -8.35 15.93
CA ARG A 19 0.88 -8.94 16.94
C ARG A 19 0.67 -10.43 17.15
N SER A 20 -0.57 -10.87 17.15
CA SER A 20 -0.91 -12.31 17.35
C SER A 20 -0.53 -13.21 16.16
N VAL A 21 -0.23 -12.62 15.00
CA VAL A 21 0.23 -13.35 13.81
C VAL A 21 1.73 -13.60 13.87
N PHE A 22 2.48 -12.72 14.52
CA PHE A 22 3.94 -12.73 14.59
C PHE A 22 4.44 -12.85 16.04
N PRO A 23 4.12 -13.96 16.73
CA PRO A 23 4.51 -14.14 18.14
C PRO A 23 6.04 -14.15 18.28
N GLY A 24 6.54 -13.36 19.21
CA GLY A 24 7.98 -13.27 19.47
C GLY A 24 8.77 -12.39 18.49
N GLU A 25 8.13 -11.86 17.45
CA GLU A 25 8.76 -10.91 16.54
C GLU A 25 8.52 -9.47 16.99
N GLU A 26 9.53 -8.63 16.80
CA GLU A 26 9.37 -7.19 16.94
C GLU A 26 8.53 -6.66 15.78
N ILE A 27 7.44 -5.97 16.08
CA ILE A 27 6.65 -5.22 15.08
C ILE A 27 6.98 -3.75 15.26
N VAL A 28 7.55 -3.18 14.21
CA VAL A 28 7.91 -1.77 14.11
C VAL A 28 6.95 -1.09 13.17
N SER A 29 6.31 -0.03 13.63
CA SER A 29 5.35 0.74 12.84
C SER A 29 5.95 2.07 12.43
N PHE A 30 5.79 2.43 11.17
CA PHE A 30 6.20 3.72 10.66
C PHE A 30 4.98 4.65 10.50
N ASP A 31 4.90 5.64 11.38
CA ASP A 31 3.82 6.65 11.39
C ASP A 31 4.20 7.85 10.51
N TYR A 32 4.26 7.63 9.19
CA TYR A 32 4.61 8.67 8.24
C TYR A 32 3.51 9.74 8.13
N LYS A 33 3.92 10.96 7.73
CA LYS A 33 3.01 12.10 7.50
C LYS A 33 3.10 12.62 6.06
N SER A 34 4.01 12.07 5.27
CA SER A 34 4.17 12.40 3.87
C SER A 34 2.90 12.09 3.06
N GLU A 35 2.59 13.00 2.14
CA GLU A 35 1.47 12.87 1.19
C GLU A 35 1.94 12.45 -0.20
N THR A 36 3.26 12.40 -0.41
CA THR A 36 3.88 12.07 -1.68
C THR A 36 4.83 10.88 -1.55
N PRO A 37 5.01 10.07 -2.61
CA PRO A 37 5.93 8.94 -2.57
C PRO A 37 7.40 9.35 -2.46
N TRP A 38 7.78 10.56 -2.92
CA TRP A 38 9.17 11.03 -2.79
C TRP A 38 9.48 11.50 -1.37
N ASP A 39 8.57 12.19 -0.69
CA ASP A 39 8.75 12.55 0.73
C ASP A 39 8.75 11.30 1.60
N PHE A 40 7.81 10.37 1.36
CA PHE A 40 7.78 9.08 2.04
C PHE A 40 9.10 8.31 1.89
N ARG A 41 9.69 8.32 0.70
CA ARG A 41 10.97 7.65 0.43
C ARG A 41 12.07 8.12 1.38
N GLU A 42 12.21 9.43 1.56
CA GLU A 42 13.23 10.01 2.44
C GLU A 42 12.94 9.67 3.91
N GLU A 43 11.68 9.83 4.34
CA GLU A 43 11.26 9.52 5.71
C GLU A 43 11.45 8.04 6.05
N VAL A 44 11.01 7.13 5.19
CA VAL A 44 11.10 5.68 5.47
C VAL A 44 12.53 5.17 5.43
N ARG A 45 13.39 5.72 4.56
CA ARG A 45 14.82 5.41 4.55
C ARG A 45 15.52 5.79 5.84
N ALA A 46 15.24 7.00 6.33
CA ALA A 46 15.76 7.47 7.61
C ALA A 46 15.26 6.60 8.78
N PHE A 47 13.98 6.23 8.77
CA PHE A 47 13.37 5.39 9.80
C PHE A 47 13.94 3.96 9.81
N ILE A 48 14.07 3.32 8.65
CA ILE A 48 14.58 1.95 8.54
C ILE A 48 16.08 1.90 8.84
N GLY A 49 16.85 2.92 8.47
CA GLY A 49 18.30 2.92 8.60
C GLY A 49 18.93 1.74 7.84
N ASP A 50 19.77 0.95 8.53
CA ASP A 50 20.45 -0.20 7.94
C ASP A 50 19.67 -1.53 8.08
N ARG A 51 18.46 -1.51 8.61
CA ARG A 51 17.65 -2.73 8.79
C ARG A 51 17.31 -3.37 7.45
N SER A 52 17.41 -4.69 7.38
CA SER A 52 17.11 -5.51 6.22
C SER A 52 16.52 -6.86 6.65
N ASP A 53 16.09 -7.65 5.68
CA ASP A 53 15.54 -9.00 5.89
C ASP A 53 14.30 -9.00 6.81
N PHE A 54 13.44 -8.00 6.63
CA PHE A 54 12.20 -7.87 7.39
C PHE A 54 10.98 -8.32 6.59
N THR A 55 9.93 -8.76 7.30
CA THR A 55 8.60 -8.95 6.74
C THR A 55 7.89 -7.60 6.69
N LEU A 56 7.30 -7.26 5.54
CA LEU A 56 6.53 -6.02 5.35
C LEU A 56 5.03 -6.31 5.44
N ILE A 57 4.31 -5.53 6.23
CA ILE A 57 2.86 -5.41 6.16
C ILE A 57 2.56 -3.98 5.68
N ALA A 58 1.84 -3.85 4.56
CA ALA A 58 1.47 -2.55 4.05
C ALA A 58 -0.01 -2.51 3.63
N VAL A 59 -0.66 -1.36 3.86
CA VAL A 59 -2.09 -1.17 3.65
C VAL A 59 -2.35 -0.07 2.64
N SER A 60 -3.24 -0.33 1.67
CA SER A 60 -3.77 0.67 0.73
C SER A 60 -2.67 1.46 0.01
N ILE A 61 -2.67 2.79 0.09
CA ILE A 61 -1.66 3.67 -0.52
C ILE A 61 -0.26 3.45 0.08
N GLY A 62 -0.17 2.96 1.32
CA GLY A 62 1.11 2.61 1.94
C GLY A 62 1.87 1.54 1.15
N VAL A 63 1.16 0.68 0.42
CA VAL A 63 1.78 -0.29 -0.50
C VAL A 63 2.49 0.43 -1.64
N PHE A 64 1.79 1.34 -2.32
CA PHE A 64 2.38 2.12 -3.42
C PHE A 64 3.57 2.96 -2.94
N PHE A 65 3.44 3.62 -1.79
CA PHE A 65 4.52 4.43 -1.21
C PHE A 65 5.75 3.57 -0.91
N PHE A 66 5.56 2.40 -0.30
CA PHE A 66 6.70 1.54 0.02
C PHE A 66 7.32 0.95 -1.23
N MET A 67 6.54 0.48 -2.20
CA MET A 67 7.06 -0.02 -3.48
C MET A 67 7.89 1.05 -4.18
N SER A 68 7.44 2.31 -4.18
CA SER A 68 8.15 3.45 -4.78
C SER A 68 9.39 3.91 -4.00
N SER A 69 9.66 3.37 -2.82
CA SER A 69 10.79 3.79 -1.99
C SER A 69 12.16 3.27 -2.45
N GLY A 70 12.17 2.24 -3.33
CA GLY A 70 13.40 1.57 -3.75
C GLY A 70 14.03 0.70 -2.67
N LEU A 71 13.26 0.26 -1.67
CA LEU A 71 13.73 -0.57 -0.55
C LEU A 71 13.33 -2.05 -0.68
N SER A 72 12.86 -2.48 -1.85
CA SER A 72 12.41 -3.86 -2.10
C SER A 72 13.47 -4.92 -1.73
N SER A 73 14.74 -4.64 -1.99
CA SER A 73 15.85 -5.56 -1.66
C SER A 73 16.06 -5.81 -0.17
N ARG A 74 15.44 -5.01 0.70
CA ARG A 74 15.50 -5.17 2.16
C ARG A 74 14.35 -5.98 2.73
N VAL A 75 13.35 -6.29 1.90
CA VAL A 75 12.14 -7.02 2.29
C VAL A 75 12.32 -8.50 1.98
N LYS A 76 12.11 -9.35 2.99
CA LYS A 76 12.11 -10.80 2.85
C LYS A 76 10.82 -11.32 2.24
N GLU A 77 9.70 -10.82 2.73
CA GLU A 77 8.34 -11.23 2.39
C GLU A 77 7.38 -10.06 2.65
N ALA A 78 6.33 -9.95 1.86
CA ALA A 78 5.35 -8.88 2.00
C ALA A 78 3.91 -9.41 2.10
N PHE A 79 3.12 -8.76 2.98
CA PHE A 79 1.68 -8.93 3.11
C PHE A 79 1.01 -7.60 2.78
N PHE A 80 0.29 -7.55 1.67
CA PHE A 80 -0.41 -6.36 1.21
C PHE A 80 -1.91 -6.49 1.44
N ILE A 81 -2.49 -5.47 2.04
CA ILE A 81 -3.90 -5.42 2.40
C ILE A 81 -4.55 -4.31 1.59
N SER A 82 -5.52 -4.65 0.74
CA SER A 82 -6.22 -3.74 -0.17
C SER A 82 -5.24 -2.78 -0.90
N PRO A 83 -4.22 -3.28 -1.62
CA PRO A 83 -3.16 -2.45 -2.16
C PRO A 83 -3.68 -1.49 -3.24
N VAL A 84 -3.20 -0.25 -3.24
CA VAL A 84 -3.28 0.60 -4.42
C VAL A 84 -2.18 0.16 -5.39
N SER A 85 -2.54 -0.67 -6.35
CA SER A 85 -1.63 -1.28 -7.32
C SER A 85 -1.51 -0.49 -8.64
N ASP A 86 -2.44 0.42 -8.88
CA ASP A 86 -2.50 1.29 -10.06
C ASP A 86 -2.82 2.72 -9.64
N MET A 87 -1.79 3.44 -9.22
CA MET A 87 -1.95 4.83 -8.76
C MET A 87 -2.32 5.77 -9.92
N GLU A 88 -1.86 5.49 -11.15
CA GLU A 88 -2.27 6.29 -12.31
C GLU A 88 -3.77 6.20 -12.55
N ALA A 89 -4.32 4.98 -12.59
CA ALA A 89 -5.75 4.78 -12.76
C ALA A 89 -6.57 5.44 -11.64
N LEU A 90 -6.08 5.39 -10.39
CA LEU A 90 -6.73 6.06 -9.26
C LEU A 90 -6.77 7.59 -9.46
N ILE A 91 -5.64 8.19 -9.82
CA ILE A 91 -5.58 9.65 -10.06
C ILE A 91 -6.49 10.05 -11.23
N LEU A 92 -6.49 9.29 -12.34
CA LEU A 92 -7.35 9.56 -13.50
C LEU A 92 -8.84 9.44 -13.14
N SER A 93 -9.22 8.47 -12.32
CA SER A 93 -10.59 8.34 -11.80
C SER A 93 -10.99 9.51 -10.91
N MET A 94 -10.08 10.00 -10.07
CA MET A 94 -10.32 11.22 -9.27
C MET A 94 -10.49 12.45 -10.16
N MET A 95 -9.69 12.59 -11.22
CA MET A 95 -9.81 13.68 -12.20
C MET A 95 -11.15 13.63 -12.91
N GLU A 96 -11.57 12.45 -13.40
CA GLU A 96 -12.87 12.28 -14.04
C GLU A 96 -14.02 12.67 -13.09
N SER A 97 -13.97 12.19 -11.85
CA SER A 97 -14.98 12.50 -10.83
C SER A 97 -15.05 13.99 -10.50
N ALA A 98 -13.92 14.70 -10.57
CA ALA A 98 -13.83 16.15 -10.33
C ALA A 98 -14.11 16.99 -11.60
N GLY A 99 -14.26 16.36 -12.78
CA GLY A 99 -14.42 17.04 -14.05
C GLY A 99 -13.17 17.82 -14.48
N VAL A 100 -11.98 17.37 -14.08
CA VAL A 100 -10.69 18.01 -14.36
C VAL A 100 -10.00 17.30 -15.52
N SER A 101 -9.62 18.03 -16.56
CA SER A 101 -8.83 17.51 -17.68
C SER A 101 -7.33 17.50 -17.35
N GLU A 102 -6.56 16.69 -18.09
CA GLU A 102 -5.09 16.68 -17.96
C GLU A 102 -4.47 18.03 -18.34
N ASP A 103 -4.98 18.68 -19.40
CA ASP A 103 -4.50 20.00 -19.83
C ASP A 103 -4.72 21.04 -18.74
N GLU A 104 -5.89 21.03 -18.09
CA GLU A 104 -6.19 21.93 -16.99
C GLU A 104 -5.31 21.67 -15.77
N LEU A 105 -5.09 20.40 -15.40
CA LEU A 105 -4.23 20.04 -14.30
C LEU A 105 -2.77 20.41 -14.60
N MET A 106 -2.30 20.20 -15.83
CA MET A 106 -0.96 20.57 -16.28
C MET A 106 -0.76 22.10 -16.21
N GLU A 107 -1.74 22.90 -16.66
CA GLU A 107 -1.66 24.37 -16.64
C GLU A 107 -1.63 24.91 -15.20
N LYS A 108 -2.49 24.39 -14.33
CA LYS A 108 -2.62 24.86 -12.93
C LYS A 108 -1.60 24.22 -11.97
N GLY A 109 -1.02 23.10 -12.32
CA GLY A 109 -0.11 22.32 -11.49
C GLY A 109 -0.80 21.54 -10.36
N THR A 110 -1.79 22.15 -9.70
CA THR A 110 -2.56 21.54 -8.60
C THR A 110 -4.02 22.01 -8.64
N ILE A 111 -4.96 21.08 -8.44
CA ILE A 111 -6.40 21.34 -8.34
C ILE A 111 -6.97 20.47 -7.21
N GLY A 112 -7.27 21.08 -6.05
CA GLY A 112 -7.68 20.34 -4.85
C GLY A 112 -6.60 19.37 -4.41
N GLU A 113 -6.91 18.07 -4.33
CA GLU A 113 -5.96 17.00 -4.02
C GLU A 113 -5.21 16.47 -5.26
N LEU A 114 -5.55 16.92 -6.47
CA LEU A 114 -4.91 16.51 -7.71
C LEU A 114 -3.62 17.29 -7.94
N SER A 115 -2.56 16.60 -8.35
CA SER A 115 -1.25 17.18 -8.63
C SER A 115 -0.72 16.66 -9.96
N TRP A 116 -0.33 17.58 -10.85
CA TRP A 116 0.33 17.24 -12.11
C TRP A 116 1.70 16.59 -11.87
N GLU A 117 2.45 17.08 -10.89
CA GLU A 117 3.73 16.49 -10.50
C GLU A 117 3.55 15.04 -10.07
N TYR A 118 2.53 14.76 -9.26
CA TYR A 118 2.26 13.38 -8.80
C TYR A 118 1.89 12.46 -9.97
N LEU A 119 0.97 12.88 -10.84
CA LEU A 119 0.60 12.10 -12.02
C LEU A 119 1.81 11.83 -12.92
N THR A 120 2.64 12.84 -13.14
CA THR A 120 3.87 12.71 -13.94
C THR A 120 4.87 11.76 -13.28
N TYR A 121 5.03 11.85 -11.96
CA TYR A 121 5.88 10.92 -11.19
C TYR A 121 5.42 9.48 -11.38
N VAL A 122 4.13 9.21 -11.19
CA VAL A 122 3.57 7.85 -11.31
C VAL A 122 3.79 7.27 -12.70
N ARG A 123 3.60 8.05 -13.77
CA ARG A 123 3.82 7.63 -15.15
C ARG A 123 5.27 7.29 -15.47
N ASN A 124 6.21 7.97 -14.81
CA ASN A 124 7.64 7.79 -15.04
C ASN A 124 8.30 6.82 -14.06
N SER A 125 7.63 6.50 -12.95
CA SER A 125 8.16 5.60 -11.91
C SER A 125 7.69 4.18 -12.15
N ARG A 126 8.59 3.32 -12.63
CA ARG A 126 8.34 1.87 -12.72
C ARG A 126 9.24 1.18 -11.70
N GLU A 127 8.62 0.66 -10.65
CA GLU A 127 9.33 -0.15 -9.67
C GLU A 127 9.27 -1.63 -10.08
N ASP A 128 10.42 -2.28 -10.10
CA ASP A 128 10.53 -3.72 -10.33
C ASP A 128 10.39 -4.44 -8.97
N TRP A 129 9.13 -4.72 -8.59
CA TRP A 129 8.84 -5.42 -7.35
C TRP A 129 8.93 -6.94 -7.55
N ARG A 130 9.91 -7.59 -6.92
CA ARG A 130 10.15 -9.04 -7.01
C ARG A 130 10.11 -9.76 -5.65
N VAL A 131 9.67 -9.09 -4.63
CA VAL A 131 9.55 -9.67 -3.29
C VAL A 131 8.43 -10.71 -3.29
N PRO A 132 8.61 -11.89 -2.64
CA PRO A 132 7.52 -12.80 -2.37
C PRO A 132 6.39 -12.06 -1.65
N THR A 133 5.21 -12.00 -2.28
CA THR A 133 4.13 -11.11 -1.83
C THR A 133 2.80 -11.84 -1.82
N HIS A 134 2.11 -11.71 -0.70
CA HIS A 134 0.74 -12.18 -0.49
C HIS A 134 -0.19 -10.97 -0.44
N VAL A 135 -1.29 -11.03 -1.17
CA VAL A 135 -2.28 -9.95 -1.24
C VAL A 135 -3.62 -10.45 -0.74
N ILE A 136 -4.28 -9.64 0.10
CA ILE A 136 -5.69 -9.79 0.44
C ILE A 136 -6.44 -8.49 0.19
N ALA A 137 -7.63 -8.58 -0.41
CA ALA A 137 -8.47 -7.43 -0.68
C ALA A 137 -9.95 -7.81 -0.62
N GLY A 138 -10.85 -6.83 -0.54
CA GLY A 138 -12.27 -7.06 -0.64
C GLY A 138 -12.69 -7.38 -2.08
N SER A 139 -13.66 -8.28 -2.26
CA SER A 139 -14.20 -8.58 -3.61
C SER A 139 -15.02 -7.42 -4.19
N LEU A 140 -15.46 -6.48 -3.35
CA LEU A 140 -16.18 -5.26 -3.71
C LEU A 140 -15.33 -4.00 -3.48
N ASP A 141 -14.00 -4.14 -3.53
CA ASP A 141 -13.07 -3.01 -3.36
C ASP A 141 -13.21 -2.02 -4.52
N GLU A 142 -13.64 -0.81 -4.20
CA GLU A 142 -13.93 0.26 -5.14
C GLU A 142 -12.71 1.15 -5.46
N VAL A 143 -11.63 0.99 -4.71
CA VAL A 143 -10.38 1.77 -4.87
C VAL A 143 -9.33 0.99 -5.65
N MET A 144 -9.27 -0.30 -5.40
CA MET A 144 -8.29 -1.19 -5.99
C MET A 144 -8.75 -1.66 -7.38
N ASN A 145 -7.84 -1.59 -8.36
CA ASN A 145 -8.07 -2.26 -9.65
C ASN A 145 -7.74 -3.74 -9.53
N THR A 146 -8.76 -4.60 -9.43
CA THR A 146 -8.60 -6.05 -9.24
C THR A 146 -7.81 -6.69 -10.38
N VAL A 147 -8.07 -6.29 -11.62
CA VAL A 147 -7.40 -6.84 -12.82
C VAL A 147 -5.91 -6.51 -12.83
N VAL A 148 -5.55 -5.28 -12.46
CA VAL A 148 -4.15 -4.87 -12.38
C VAL A 148 -3.46 -5.59 -11.22
N THR A 149 -4.13 -5.70 -10.08
CA THR A 149 -3.57 -6.39 -8.91
C THR A 149 -3.23 -7.85 -9.21
N GLU A 150 -4.12 -8.58 -9.90
CA GLU A 150 -3.87 -9.96 -10.32
C GLU A 150 -2.76 -10.09 -11.39
N ARG A 151 -2.50 -9.05 -12.17
CA ARG A 151 -1.37 -9.01 -13.09
C ARG A 151 -0.04 -8.73 -12.43
N VAL A 152 -0.06 -7.92 -11.37
CA VAL A 152 1.16 -7.52 -10.64
C VAL A 152 1.56 -8.59 -9.63
N PHE A 153 0.58 -9.21 -8.96
CA PHE A 153 0.82 -10.17 -7.89
C PHE A 153 0.24 -11.54 -8.23
N SER A 154 1.01 -12.59 -8.05
CA SER A 154 0.61 -13.97 -8.36
C SER A 154 -0.19 -14.65 -7.24
N ASP A 155 -0.14 -14.14 -6.02
CA ASP A 155 -0.86 -14.68 -4.85
C ASP A 155 -1.83 -13.64 -4.30
N VAL A 156 -3.04 -13.63 -4.85
CA VAL A 156 -4.11 -12.71 -4.47
C VAL A 156 -5.29 -13.50 -3.90
N THR A 157 -5.80 -13.05 -2.77
CA THR A 157 -6.97 -13.60 -2.09
C THR A 157 -8.03 -12.51 -1.98
N PHE A 158 -9.27 -12.81 -2.38
CA PHE A 158 -10.40 -11.90 -2.21
C PHE A 158 -11.27 -12.34 -1.02
N LEU A 159 -11.58 -11.40 -0.15
CA LEU A 159 -12.55 -11.58 0.93
C LEU A 159 -13.94 -11.20 0.40
N GLU A 160 -14.79 -12.21 0.25
CA GLU A 160 -16.09 -12.07 -0.40
C GLU A 160 -17.01 -11.08 0.33
N GLY A 161 -17.63 -10.17 -0.43
CA GLY A 161 -18.56 -9.16 0.07
C GLY A 161 -17.91 -8.01 0.83
N SER A 162 -16.59 -7.98 0.96
CA SER A 162 -15.87 -6.90 1.64
C SER A 162 -15.47 -5.79 0.67
N HIS A 163 -15.44 -4.56 1.17
CA HIS A 163 -14.99 -3.35 0.50
C HIS A 163 -13.49 -3.05 0.75
N HIS A 164 -13.03 -1.85 0.37
CA HIS A 164 -11.62 -1.46 0.51
C HIS A 164 -11.12 -1.52 1.96
N TRP A 165 -11.93 -1.12 2.93
CA TRP A 165 -11.59 -1.09 4.34
C TRP A 165 -11.89 -2.41 5.03
N LEU A 166 -10.87 -3.27 5.19
CA LEU A 166 -10.97 -4.54 5.90
C LEU A 166 -10.72 -4.36 7.41
N HIS A 167 -11.64 -3.70 8.11
CA HIS A 167 -11.45 -3.30 9.51
C HIS A 167 -12.56 -3.71 10.49
N THR A 168 -13.64 -4.30 10.02
CA THR A 168 -14.59 -4.92 10.94
C THR A 168 -13.95 -6.07 11.70
N PRO A 169 -14.43 -6.41 12.93
CA PRO A 169 -13.84 -7.51 13.70
C PRO A 169 -13.73 -8.82 12.90
N SER A 170 -14.75 -9.16 12.11
CA SER A 170 -14.75 -10.38 11.29
C SER A 170 -13.74 -10.32 10.14
N GLU A 171 -13.61 -9.17 9.46
CA GLU A 171 -12.62 -8.98 8.40
C GLU A 171 -11.20 -9.01 8.96
N MET A 172 -10.95 -8.37 10.09
CA MET A 172 -9.66 -8.42 10.76
C MET A 172 -9.28 -9.81 11.21
N ASP A 173 -10.25 -10.62 11.67
CA ASP A 173 -10.01 -12.05 11.98
C ASP A 173 -9.68 -12.83 10.71
N ALA A 174 -10.39 -12.59 9.62
CA ALA A 174 -10.11 -13.21 8.32
C ALA A 174 -8.71 -12.85 7.81
N VAL A 175 -8.32 -11.58 7.86
CA VAL A 175 -6.98 -11.11 7.47
C VAL A 175 -5.89 -11.77 8.32
N ARG A 176 -6.05 -11.83 9.65
CA ARG A 176 -5.09 -12.50 10.55
C ARG A 176 -4.97 -14.00 10.27
N ASN A 177 -6.08 -14.68 10.02
CA ASN A 177 -6.08 -16.11 9.70
C ASN A 177 -5.43 -16.37 8.34
N TRP A 178 -5.73 -15.53 7.34
CA TRP A 178 -5.08 -15.59 6.04
C TRP A 178 -3.55 -15.40 6.15
N MET A 179 -3.08 -14.42 6.91
CA MET A 179 -1.63 -14.21 7.13
C MET A 179 -0.97 -15.44 7.78
N ARG A 180 -1.64 -16.06 8.78
CA ARG A 180 -1.10 -17.28 9.43
C ARG A 180 -0.97 -18.44 8.45
N MET A 181 -1.89 -18.57 7.49
CA MET A 181 -1.83 -19.63 6.47
C MET A 181 -0.72 -19.35 5.43
N LYS A 182 -0.41 -18.09 5.13
CA LYS A 182 0.58 -17.70 4.13
C LYS A 182 1.99 -17.61 4.72
N LYS A 183 2.12 -17.35 6.00
CA LYS A 183 3.41 -17.24 6.68
C LYS A 183 4.14 -18.58 6.63
N THR A 184 5.32 -18.61 6.06
CA THR A 184 6.23 -19.77 5.97
C THR A 184 7.24 -19.83 7.11
#